data_1000c29d67cd8114fead8985b64e73a6
#
_entry.id   1000c29d67cd8114fead8985b64e73a6
#
_cell.length_a   1.000
_cell.length_b   1.000
_cell.length_c   1.000
_cell.angle_alpha   90.00
_cell.angle_beta   90.00
_cell.angle_gamma   90.00
#
_symmetry.space_group_name_H-M   'P 1'
#
loop_
_entity.id
_entity.type
_entity.pdbx_description
1 polymer ?
#
loop_
_entity_poly.entity_id
_entity_poly.type
_entity_poly.pdbx_seq_one_letter_code
_entity_poly.pdbx_strand_id
1 'polypeptide(L)'
;ATVSGIPLPTILAKEKLEEIFTATKNVAAEVIKLKGATVHAPGNAISSMIESVVRDKKQVIPVSTNLDGEYGQKDVSIGVPAVIGKNGVEKIVELELNDDEKEWFNKGIDSVKNALSGVEF
;
A
#
# COMPACT_ATOMS: atom_id res chain seq x y z
N ALA A 1 -11.20 -2.86 -3.17
CA ALA A 1 -10.58 -3.20 -4.47
C ALA A 1 -11.64 -3.18 -5.58
N THR A 2 -11.23 -2.87 -6.82
CA THR A 2 -12.11 -2.77 -7.99
C THR A 2 -11.51 -3.51 -9.19
N VAL A 3 -12.37 -3.92 -10.12
CA VAL A 3 -11.99 -4.38 -11.47
C VAL A 3 -12.65 -3.45 -12.48
N SER A 4 -11.86 -2.73 -13.26
CA SER A 4 -12.35 -1.72 -14.23
C SER A 4 -13.34 -0.72 -13.61
N GLY A 5 -13.08 -0.29 -12.36
CA GLY A 5 -13.93 0.62 -11.62
C GLY A 5 -15.14 -0.02 -10.89
N ILE A 6 -15.42 -1.30 -11.12
CA ILE A 6 -16.52 -2.01 -10.46
C ILE A 6 -16.01 -2.58 -9.12
N PRO A 7 -16.66 -2.27 -7.97
CA PRO A 7 -16.25 -2.82 -6.68
C PRO A 7 -16.33 -4.34 -6.66
N LEU A 8 -15.27 -5.01 -6.17
CA LEU A 8 -15.22 -6.48 -6.12
C LEU A 8 -16.41 -7.13 -5.36
N PRO A 9 -16.92 -6.56 -4.25
CA PRO A 9 -18.08 -7.13 -3.56
C PRO A 9 -19.38 -7.20 -4.39
N THR A 10 -19.45 -6.47 -5.51
CA THR A 10 -20.61 -6.56 -6.43
C THR A 10 -20.47 -7.70 -7.44
N ILE A 11 -19.26 -8.27 -7.59
CA ILE A 11 -18.94 -9.29 -8.59
C ILE A 11 -18.71 -10.66 -7.94
N LEU A 12 -18.16 -10.68 -6.73
CA LEU A 12 -17.73 -11.89 -6.03
C LEU A 12 -18.36 -11.98 -4.64
N ALA A 13 -18.70 -13.19 -4.22
CA ALA A 13 -19.15 -13.47 -2.87
C ALA A 13 -18.01 -13.21 -1.84
N LYS A 14 -18.39 -12.87 -0.61
CA LYS A 14 -17.46 -12.51 0.47
C LYS A 14 -16.43 -13.62 0.73
N GLU A 15 -16.88 -14.86 0.77
CA GLU A 15 -16.04 -16.04 1.01
C GLU A 15 -14.92 -16.16 -0.06
N LYS A 16 -15.28 -15.86 -1.33
CA LYS A 16 -14.32 -15.89 -2.44
C LYS A 16 -13.30 -14.75 -2.34
N LEU A 17 -13.73 -13.59 -1.87
CA LEU A 17 -12.83 -12.46 -1.62
C LEU A 17 -11.83 -12.77 -0.49
N GLU A 18 -12.28 -13.41 0.60
CA GLU A 18 -11.42 -13.82 1.71
C GLU A 18 -10.41 -14.89 1.29
N GLU A 19 -10.82 -15.85 0.45
CA GLU A 19 -9.92 -16.85 -0.14
C GLU A 19 -8.82 -16.18 -0.98
N ILE A 20 -9.21 -15.27 -1.89
CA ILE A 20 -8.27 -14.54 -2.76
C ILE A 20 -7.33 -13.67 -1.92
N PHE A 21 -7.84 -12.97 -0.91
CA PHE A 21 -7.02 -12.16 -0.01
C PHE A 21 -5.96 -13.01 0.70
N THR A 22 -6.37 -14.14 1.27
CA THR A 22 -5.48 -15.05 1.99
C THR A 22 -4.42 -15.65 1.05
N ALA A 23 -4.81 -16.10 -0.13
CA ALA A 23 -3.90 -16.61 -1.14
C ALA A 23 -2.87 -15.54 -1.56
N THR A 24 -3.34 -14.31 -1.85
CA THR A 24 -2.47 -13.19 -2.24
C THR A 24 -1.47 -12.82 -1.15
N LYS A 25 -1.92 -12.77 0.11
CA LYS A 25 -1.05 -12.49 1.26
C LYS A 25 0.09 -13.50 1.40
N ASN A 26 -0.15 -14.77 1.07
CA ASN A 26 0.80 -15.86 1.27
C ASN A 26 1.74 -16.09 0.09
N VAL A 27 1.45 -15.54 -1.09
CA VAL A 27 2.24 -15.75 -2.33
C VAL A 27 3.72 -15.40 -2.14
N ALA A 28 4.04 -14.29 -1.46
CA ALA A 28 5.43 -13.90 -1.26
C ALA A 28 6.22 -14.93 -0.45
N ALA A 29 5.61 -15.47 0.61
CA ALA A 29 6.24 -16.51 1.44
C ALA A 29 6.47 -17.80 0.66
N GLU A 30 5.53 -18.20 -0.21
CA GLU A 30 5.68 -19.37 -1.08
C GLU A 30 6.82 -19.17 -2.11
N VAL A 31 6.90 -18.00 -2.75
CA VAL A 31 7.99 -17.66 -3.67
C VAL A 31 9.34 -17.71 -2.96
N ILE A 32 9.45 -17.16 -1.75
CA ILE A 32 10.68 -17.19 -0.95
C ILE A 32 11.06 -18.63 -0.62
N LYS A 33 10.09 -19.48 -0.25
CA LYS A 33 10.32 -20.89 0.04
C LYS A 33 10.87 -21.66 -1.17
N LEU A 34 10.38 -21.34 -2.39
CA LEU A 34 10.74 -22.06 -3.61
C LEU A 34 12.08 -21.57 -4.23
N LYS A 35 12.42 -20.29 -4.13
CA LYS A 35 13.60 -19.73 -4.78
C LYS A 35 14.42 -18.74 -3.93
N GLY A 36 14.20 -18.68 -2.63
CA GLY A 36 14.97 -17.90 -1.67
C GLY A 36 14.62 -16.43 -1.58
N ALA A 37 14.09 -15.80 -2.63
CA ALA A 37 13.74 -14.37 -2.61
C ALA A 37 12.65 -14.03 -3.63
N THR A 38 11.95 -12.90 -3.39
CA THR A 38 11.12 -12.22 -4.40
C THR A 38 11.96 -11.13 -5.07
N VAL A 39 12.14 -11.18 -6.38
CA VAL A 39 13.00 -10.25 -7.13
C VAL A 39 12.21 -9.53 -8.23
N HIS A 40 11.49 -10.28 -9.08
CA HIS A 40 10.85 -9.71 -10.26
C HIS A 40 9.71 -8.73 -9.94
N ALA A 41 8.84 -9.07 -9.01
CA ALA A 41 7.73 -8.19 -8.64
C ALA A 41 8.21 -6.88 -7.97
N PRO A 42 9.12 -6.92 -6.97
CA PRO A 42 9.73 -5.70 -6.43
C PRO A 42 10.49 -4.89 -7.49
N GLY A 43 11.25 -5.55 -8.37
CA GLY A 43 11.98 -4.87 -9.46
C GLY A 43 11.04 -4.13 -10.42
N ASN A 44 9.92 -4.75 -10.80
CA ASN A 44 8.91 -4.10 -11.64
C ASN A 44 8.25 -2.90 -10.93
N ALA A 45 7.92 -3.04 -9.66
CA ALA A 45 7.32 -1.95 -8.88
C ALA A 45 8.28 -0.75 -8.77
N ILE A 46 9.56 -1.00 -8.45
CA ILE A 46 10.60 0.03 -8.38
C ILE A 46 10.78 0.71 -9.75
N SER A 47 10.86 -0.07 -10.84
CA SER A 47 11.00 0.48 -12.19
C SER A 47 9.82 1.38 -12.58
N SER A 48 8.60 0.99 -12.24
CA SER A 48 7.39 1.80 -12.49
C SER A 48 7.43 3.11 -11.71
N MET A 49 7.88 3.08 -10.46
CA MET A 49 8.02 4.27 -9.63
C MET A 49 9.10 5.22 -10.18
N ILE A 50 10.27 4.69 -10.54
CA ILE A 50 11.35 5.48 -11.16
C ILE A 50 10.87 6.11 -12.47
N GLU A 51 10.18 5.36 -13.31
CA GLU A 51 9.62 5.89 -14.56
C GLU A 51 8.62 7.02 -14.32
N SER A 52 7.80 6.91 -13.26
CA SER A 52 6.85 7.97 -12.90
C SER A 52 7.57 9.27 -12.53
N VAL A 53 8.67 9.17 -11.80
CA VAL A 53 9.50 10.33 -11.42
C VAL A 53 10.23 10.91 -12.64
N VAL A 54 10.97 10.08 -13.38
CA VAL A 54 11.83 10.54 -14.49
C VAL A 54 11.02 11.15 -15.64
N ARG A 55 9.83 10.61 -15.90
CA ARG A 55 8.94 11.08 -16.97
C ARG A 55 7.84 12.02 -16.48
N ASP A 56 7.84 12.41 -15.23
CA ASP A 56 6.79 13.26 -14.60
C ASP A 56 5.36 12.76 -14.89
N LYS A 57 5.14 11.45 -14.79
CA LYS A 57 3.85 10.84 -15.17
C LYS A 57 2.68 11.23 -14.29
N LYS A 58 2.94 11.71 -13.07
CA LYS A 58 1.92 12.02 -12.05
C LYS A 58 0.96 10.85 -11.80
N GLN A 59 1.53 9.67 -11.76
CA GLN A 59 0.79 8.43 -11.56
C GLN A 59 0.43 8.25 -10.09
N VAL A 60 -0.80 7.80 -9.81
CA VAL A 60 -1.19 7.40 -8.46
C VAL A 60 -0.66 6.00 -8.18
N ILE A 61 0.25 5.91 -7.22
CA ILE A 61 0.91 4.66 -6.81
C ILE A 61 0.79 4.51 -5.30
N PRO A 62 0.45 3.33 -4.76
CA PRO A 62 0.51 3.10 -3.31
C PRO A 62 1.98 3.06 -2.87
N VAL A 63 2.37 3.99 -2.02
CA VAL A 63 3.73 4.13 -1.50
C VAL A 63 3.71 4.40 -0.01
N SER A 64 4.75 3.99 0.71
CA SER A 64 4.97 4.41 2.09
C SER A 64 5.52 5.84 2.08
N THR A 65 4.78 6.75 2.69
CA THR A 65 5.16 8.15 2.84
C THR A 65 4.76 8.68 4.21
N ASN A 66 5.46 9.71 4.68
CA ASN A 66 5.13 10.36 5.94
C ASN A 66 3.82 11.14 5.80
N LEU A 67 2.91 10.97 6.76
CA LEU A 67 1.67 11.72 6.85
C LEU A 67 1.89 12.98 7.68
N ASP A 68 1.28 14.08 7.25
CA ASP A 68 1.29 15.38 7.96
C ASP A 68 -0.12 15.97 8.04
N GLY A 69 -1.07 15.17 8.47
CA GLY A 69 -2.47 15.53 8.66
C GLY A 69 -3.44 14.63 7.89
N GLU A 70 -3.00 13.99 6.84
CA GLU A 70 -3.84 13.09 6.05
C GLU A 70 -4.31 11.91 6.89
N TYR A 71 -5.53 11.45 6.67
CA TYR A 71 -6.23 10.43 7.48
C TYR A 71 -6.27 10.78 8.99
N GLY A 72 -6.11 12.06 9.34
CA GLY A 72 -6.01 12.53 10.73
C GLY A 72 -4.73 12.06 11.45
N GLN A 73 -3.70 11.67 10.72
CA GLN A 73 -2.44 11.15 11.26
C GLN A 73 -1.28 12.09 10.97
N LYS A 74 -0.27 12.08 11.84
CA LYS A 74 0.93 12.90 11.69
C LYS A 74 2.17 12.12 12.15
N ASP A 75 3.32 12.45 11.55
CA ASP A 75 4.64 11.93 11.90
C ASP A 75 4.72 10.38 11.88
N VAL A 76 4.01 9.77 10.94
CA VAL A 76 4.02 8.33 10.71
C VAL A 76 4.10 8.02 9.23
N SER A 77 5.00 7.12 8.85
CA SER A 77 5.12 6.63 7.47
C SER A 77 4.33 5.35 7.29
N ILE A 78 3.35 5.38 6.38
CA ILE A 78 2.49 4.23 6.09
C ILE A 78 2.13 4.20 4.61
N GLY A 79 1.75 3.03 4.08
CA GLY A 79 1.35 2.86 2.69
C GLY A 79 0.02 3.52 2.39
N VAL A 80 0.03 4.55 1.55
CA VAL A 80 -1.15 5.27 1.08
C VAL A 80 -1.04 5.55 -0.43
N PRO A 81 -2.16 5.73 -1.15
CA PRO A 81 -2.12 6.20 -2.53
C PRO A 81 -1.54 7.61 -2.59
N ALA A 82 -0.53 7.80 -3.44
CA ALA A 82 0.08 9.12 -3.65
C ALA A 82 0.34 9.37 -5.13
N VAL A 83 0.24 10.63 -5.54
CA VAL A 83 0.63 11.09 -6.87
C VAL A 83 2.14 11.21 -6.90
N ILE A 84 2.78 10.41 -7.75
CA ILE A 84 4.23 10.39 -7.94
C ILE A 84 4.58 11.08 -9.26
N GLY A 85 5.35 12.15 -9.17
CA GLY A 85 5.88 12.92 -10.30
C GLY A 85 7.36 13.24 -10.12
N LYS A 86 7.87 14.17 -10.91
CA LYS A 86 9.30 14.53 -10.92
C LYS A 86 9.85 15.00 -9.57
N ASN A 87 8.99 15.49 -8.69
CA ASN A 87 9.37 15.95 -7.34
C ASN A 87 9.22 14.85 -6.27
N GLY A 88 8.97 13.61 -6.66
CA GLY A 88 8.65 12.50 -5.75
C GLY A 88 7.16 12.44 -5.42
N VAL A 89 6.81 12.34 -4.14
CA VAL A 89 5.42 12.42 -3.66
C VAL A 89 4.94 13.87 -3.79
N GLU A 90 4.00 14.13 -4.69
CA GLU A 90 3.47 15.48 -4.92
C GLU A 90 2.14 15.71 -4.20
N LYS A 91 1.38 14.64 -3.97
CA LYS A 91 0.10 14.70 -3.27
C LYS A 91 -0.27 13.33 -2.73
N ILE A 92 -0.76 13.27 -1.50
CA ILE A 92 -1.42 12.09 -0.94
C ILE A 92 -2.90 12.11 -1.35
N VAL A 93 -3.42 10.96 -1.78
CA VAL A 93 -4.83 10.79 -2.14
C VAL A 93 -5.53 10.08 -1.01
N GLU A 94 -6.33 10.82 -0.24
CA GLU A 94 -7.13 10.24 0.82
C GLU A 94 -8.33 9.49 0.23
N LEU A 95 -8.48 8.22 0.63
CA LEU A 95 -9.63 7.40 0.28
C LEU A 95 -10.66 7.43 1.41
N GLU A 96 -11.93 7.40 1.05
CA GLU A 96 -12.99 7.14 2.03
C GLU A 96 -12.91 5.67 2.45
N LEU A 97 -12.49 5.44 3.69
CA LEU A 97 -12.40 4.12 4.29
C LEU A 97 -13.70 3.78 5.02
N ASN A 98 -14.18 2.57 4.87
CA ASN A 98 -15.25 2.04 5.73
C ASN A 98 -14.71 1.74 7.15
N ASP A 99 -15.58 1.37 8.08
CA ASP A 99 -15.20 1.21 9.48
C ASP A 99 -14.20 0.07 9.70
N ASP A 100 -14.34 -1.05 9.00
CA ASP A 100 -13.38 -2.17 9.05
C ASP A 100 -12.01 -1.74 8.49
N GLU A 101 -11.98 -1.01 7.37
CA GLU A 101 -10.75 -0.49 6.76
C GLU A 101 -10.06 0.54 7.65
N LYS A 102 -10.81 1.41 8.32
CA LYS A 102 -10.27 2.35 9.32
C LYS A 102 -9.63 1.62 10.50
N GLU A 103 -10.31 0.59 11.01
CA GLU A 103 -9.76 -0.22 12.11
C GLU A 103 -8.44 -0.88 11.70
N TRP A 104 -8.38 -1.48 10.51
CA TRP A 104 -7.15 -2.11 10.00
C TRP A 104 -6.04 -1.10 9.74
N PHE A 105 -6.38 0.07 9.21
CA PHE A 105 -5.44 1.15 8.97
C PHE A 105 -4.83 1.66 10.28
N ASN A 106 -5.66 1.91 11.30
CA ASN A 106 -5.21 2.35 12.61
C ASN A 106 -4.32 1.30 13.30
N LYS A 107 -4.66 0.00 13.22
CA LYS A 107 -3.78 -1.08 13.71
C LYS A 107 -2.41 -1.06 13.04
N GLY A 108 -2.37 -0.77 11.75
CA GLY A 108 -1.12 -0.61 11.00
C GLY A 108 -0.29 0.57 11.53
N ILE A 109 -0.93 1.71 11.76
CA ILE A 109 -0.31 2.91 12.32
C ILE A 109 0.26 2.64 13.71
N ASP A 110 -0.53 2.02 14.60
CA ASP A 110 -0.09 1.68 15.94
C ASP A 110 1.12 0.73 15.93
N SER A 111 1.13 -0.23 15.01
CA SER A 111 2.27 -1.13 14.83
C SER A 111 3.55 -0.37 14.44
N VAL A 112 3.45 0.59 13.53
CA VAL A 112 4.59 1.43 13.12
C VAL A 112 5.05 2.32 14.28
N LYS A 113 4.13 3.00 14.97
CA LYS A 113 4.46 3.85 16.13
C LYS A 113 5.12 3.05 17.25
N ASN A 114 4.62 1.85 17.56
CA ASN A 114 5.23 0.97 18.55
C ASN A 114 6.64 0.51 18.14
N ALA A 115 6.87 0.22 16.86
CA ALA A 115 8.20 -0.13 16.36
C ALA A 115 9.17 1.06 16.49
N LEU A 116 8.72 2.28 16.19
CA LEU A 116 9.52 3.50 16.31
C LEU A 116 9.86 3.84 17.76
N SER A 117 8.97 3.59 18.71
CA SER A 117 9.21 3.88 20.13
C SER A 117 10.34 3.05 20.77
N GLY A 118 10.73 1.95 20.12
CA GLY A 118 11.86 1.10 20.52
C GLY A 118 13.20 1.50 19.89
N VAL A 119 13.23 2.54 19.07
CA VAL A 119 14.46 3.03 18.41
C VAL A 119 14.94 4.29 19.12
N GLU A 120 16.13 4.25 19.70
CA GLU A 120 16.83 5.43 20.22
C GLU A 120 17.55 6.13 19.04
N PHE A 121 17.34 7.44 18.89
CA PHE A 121 18.00 8.29 17.88
C PHE A 121 19.07 9.15 18.52
#